data_b993c739b158d2e4ef8a5cb1624d76d4
#
_entry.id   b993c739b158d2e4ef8a5cb1624d76d4
#
_cell.length_a   1.000
_cell.length_b   1.000
_cell.length_c   1.000
_cell.angle_alpha   90.00
_cell.angle_beta   90.00
_cell.angle_gamma   90.00
#
_symmetry.space_group_name_H-M   'P 1'
#
loop_
_entity.id
_entity.type
_entity.pdbx_description
1 polymer ?
#
loop_
_entity_poly.entity_id
_entity_poly.type
_entity_poly.pdbx_seq_one_letter_code
_entity_poly.pdbx_strand_id
1 'polypeptide(L)'
;MSKLSNEEFQAYLKQIRELAEGPLEEIQKEVEVTNKFPQEFYDLAIQNDLYRCSLPEEYGGYGLNELEILQVQEEFSRGPGGMRMHLHYAMDLNWRILDDYGSEEVKAEYMPKFQNKEVFTCFALTEATGGTGADLHTIAVRDGDSYVLNGEKTLISHTDCCEFAYVIAVTNPESDKNDRLSAFFVPMDAPGFEVINMPHMMGCRGAGHGELKFTDCRIDKKYLLGKEGQGLEIAMHSLSVSRAHIAASNLGMAQRMLELSLQDAADRVTFGKPWLKAFLLRLDAPLVRIPKVDIQFTAVIHGNLPLLKALAPAVRSLSGEIFL
;
A
#
# COMPACT_ATOMS: atom_id res chain seq x y z
N MET A 1 -12.58 14.95 -13.59
CA MET A 1 -11.92 15.91 -12.67
C MET A 1 -12.30 15.51 -11.25
N SER A 2 -11.42 15.70 -10.27
CA SER A 2 -11.74 15.38 -8.87
C SER A 2 -12.99 16.14 -8.40
N LYS A 3 -13.83 15.47 -7.59
CA LYS A 3 -15.03 16.04 -6.99
C LYS A 3 -14.72 17.13 -5.96
N LEU A 4 -13.49 17.14 -5.43
CA LEU A 4 -13.00 18.12 -4.47
C LEU A 4 -12.40 19.33 -5.16
N SER A 5 -12.71 20.53 -4.68
CA SER A 5 -11.94 21.73 -5.00
C SER A 5 -10.52 21.64 -4.42
N ASN A 6 -9.61 22.47 -4.91
CA ASN A 6 -8.24 22.47 -4.37
C ASN A 6 -8.19 22.76 -2.85
N GLU A 7 -9.05 23.65 -2.37
CA GLU A 7 -9.13 23.98 -0.93
C GLU A 7 -9.64 22.79 -0.10
N GLU A 8 -10.70 22.12 -0.56
CA GLU A 8 -11.22 20.90 0.07
C GLU A 8 -10.19 19.77 0.05
N PHE A 9 -9.46 19.60 -1.05
CA PHE A 9 -8.41 18.60 -1.15
C PHE A 9 -7.26 18.87 -0.16
N GLN A 10 -6.81 20.12 -0.02
CA GLN A 10 -5.78 20.47 0.98
C GLN A 10 -6.27 20.25 2.43
N ALA A 11 -7.55 20.53 2.70
CA ALA A 11 -8.15 20.21 3.99
C ALA A 11 -8.21 18.71 4.24
N TYR A 12 -8.53 17.92 3.21
CA TYR A 12 -8.55 16.46 3.28
C TYR A 12 -7.15 15.89 3.55
N LEU A 13 -6.10 16.34 2.85
CA LEU A 13 -4.72 15.92 3.13
C LEU A 13 -4.32 16.18 4.60
N LYS A 14 -4.69 17.35 5.13
CA LYS A 14 -4.44 17.67 6.54
C LYS A 14 -5.17 16.72 7.48
N GLN A 15 -6.44 16.42 7.21
CA GLN A 15 -7.24 15.45 7.99
C GLN A 15 -6.58 14.06 7.99
N ILE A 16 -6.10 13.61 6.84
CA ILE A 16 -5.42 12.30 6.72
C ILE A 16 -4.11 12.27 7.51
N ARG A 17 -3.34 13.34 7.48
CA ARG A 17 -2.13 13.47 8.32
C ARG A 17 -2.47 13.39 9.81
N GLU A 18 -3.47 14.15 10.27
CA GLU A 18 -3.89 14.15 11.68
C GLU A 18 -4.40 12.78 12.12
N LEU A 19 -5.11 12.07 11.26
CA LEU A 19 -5.53 10.69 11.50
C LEU A 19 -4.32 9.75 11.65
N ALA A 20 -3.36 9.84 10.72
CA ALA A 20 -2.19 8.98 10.67
C ALA A 20 -1.25 9.18 11.87
N GLU A 21 -1.00 10.43 12.27
CA GLU A 21 -0.07 10.80 13.35
C GLU A 21 -0.72 10.81 14.74
N GLY A 22 -2.00 10.52 14.86
CA GLY A 22 -2.76 10.54 16.10
C GLY A 22 -3.50 9.23 16.37
N PRO A 23 -4.79 9.10 16.04
CA PRO A 23 -5.58 7.92 16.40
C PRO A 23 -4.98 6.59 15.96
N LEU A 24 -4.36 6.54 14.77
CA LEU A 24 -3.78 5.29 14.27
C LEU A 24 -2.51 4.87 15.02
N GLU A 25 -1.72 5.81 15.53
CA GLU A 25 -0.57 5.48 16.40
C GLU A 25 -1.02 4.82 17.72
N GLU A 26 -2.17 5.23 18.27
CA GLU A 26 -2.72 4.59 19.48
C GLU A 26 -3.21 3.16 19.18
N ILE A 27 -3.93 2.97 18.08
CA ILE A 27 -4.40 1.64 17.63
C ILE A 27 -3.22 0.70 17.36
N GLN A 28 -2.10 1.22 16.85
CA GLN A 28 -0.92 0.41 16.55
C GLN A 28 -0.39 -0.34 17.78
N LYS A 29 -0.56 0.19 18.98
CA LYS A 29 -0.14 -0.48 20.21
C LYS A 29 -0.84 -1.83 20.41
N GLU A 30 -2.12 -1.90 20.06
CA GLU A 30 -2.88 -3.15 20.07
C GLU A 30 -2.45 -4.06 18.91
N VAL A 31 -2.28 -3.51 17.70
CA VAL A 31 -1.84 -4.27 16.52
C VAL A 31 -0.49 -4.93 16.73
N GLU A 32 0.46 -4.27 17.41
CA GLU A 32 1.77 -4.88 17.74
C GLU A 32 1.66 -6.13 18.60
N VAL A 33 0.65 -6.20 19.45
CA VAL A 33 0.42 -7.34 20.34
C VAL A 33 -0.41 -8.43 19.65
N THR A 34 -1.50 -8.04 18.98
CA THR A 34 -2.49 -8.96 18.41
C THR A 34 -2.15 -9.44 17.02
N ASN A 35 -1.35 -8.66 16.29
CA ASN A 35 -1.10 -8.79 14.83
C ASN A 35 -2.39 -8.80 14.01
N LYS A 36 -3.41 -8.06 14.45
CA LYS A 36 -4.70 -7.91 13.76
C LYS A 36 -5.14 -6.46 13.82
N PHE A 37 -5.77 -5.99 12.76
CA PHE A 37 -6.45 -4.69 12.80
C PHE A 37 -7.74 -4.82 13.59
N PRO A 38 -7.95 -4.00 14.65
CA PRO A 38 -9.21 -3.95 15.36
C PRO A 38 -10.28 -3.28 14.49
N GLN A 39 -11.56 -3.50 14.81
CA GLN A 39 -12.68 -2.91 14.09
C GLN A 39 -12.60 -1.38 14.03
N GLU A 40 -12.11 -0.75 15.08
CA GLU A 40 -11.90 0.69 15.15
C GLU A 40 -11.04 1.26 14.01
N PHE A 41 -10.02 0.51 13.57
CA PHE A 41 -9.21 0.89 12.40
C PHE A 41 -10.07 0.99 11.14
N TYR A 42 -10.90 -0.01 10.87
CA TYR A 42 -11.78 -0.02 9.70
C TYR A 42 -12.84 1.08 9.77
N ASP A 43 -13.40 1.30 10.96
CA ASP A 43 -14.41 2.35 11.19
C ASP A 43 -13.80 3.74 10.94
N LEU A 44 -12.60 4.01 11.42
CA LEU A 44 -11.88 5.26 11.15
C LEU A 44 -11.54 5.41 9.67
N ALA A 45 -11.13 4.34 9.00
CA ALA A 45 -10.82 4.38 7.57
C ALA A 45 -12.08 4.70 6.73
N ILE A 46 -13.24 4.14 7.09
CA ILE A 46 -14.52 4.44 6.45
C ILE A 46 -14.96 5.88 6.74
N GLN A 47 -14.93 6.32 8.02
CA GLN A 47 -15.32 7.67 8.44
C GLN A 47 -14.48 8.77 7.79
N ASN A 48 -13.24 8.48 7.43
CA ASN A 48 -12.32 9.39 6.76
C ASN A 48 -12.25 9.15 5.24
N ASP A 49 -13.21 8.44 4.66
CA ASP A 49 -13.37 8.21 3.23
C ASP A 49 -12.16 7.54 2.54
N LEU A 50 -11.31 6.83 3.28
CA LEU A 50 -10.06 6.25 2.76
C LEU A 50 -10.29 5.12 1.75
N TYR A 51 -11.42 4.42 1.80
CA TYR A 51 -11.78 3.40 0.81
C TYR A 51 -12.41 3.98 -0.45
N ARG A 52 -13.02 5.16 -0.34
CA ARG A 52 -13.74 5.78 -1.45
C ARG A 52 -13.00 6.92 -2.14
N CYS A 53 -11.97 7.49 -1.52
CA CYS A 53 -11.29 8.67 -2.06
C CYS A 53 -10.72 8.45 -3.47
N SER A 54 -10.20 7.25 -3.74
CA SER A 54 -9.62 6.89 -5.04
C SER A 54 -10.63 6.33 -6.05
N LEU A 55 -11.81 5.88 -5.59
CA LEU A 55 -12.83 5.31 -6.49
C LEU A 55 -13.35 6.35 -7.49
N PRO A 56 -13.69 5.94 -8.72
CA PRO A 56 -14.41 6.79 -9.68
C PRO A 56 -15.73 7.33 -9.10
N GLU A 57 -16.13 8.52 -9.57
CA GLU A 57 -17.36 9.19 -9.10
C GLU A 57 -18.64 8.36 -9.36
N GLU A 58 -18.66 7.61 -10.45
CA GLU A 58 -19.79 6.72 -10.81
C GLU A 58 -20.04 5.61 -9.79
N TYR A 59 -19.01 5.22 -9.03
CA TYR A 59 -19.10 4.22 -7.96
C TYR A 59 -19.15 4.85 -6.56
N GLY A 60 -19.39 6.16 -6.48
CA GLY A 60 -19.55 6.89 -5.21
C GLY A 60 -18.27 7.46 -4.63
N GLY A 61 -17.16 7.39 -5.36
CA GLY A 61 -15.87 7.94 -4.95
C GLY A 61 -15.71 9.44 -5.15
N TYR A 62 -14.52 9.95 -4.86
CA TYR A 62 -14.14 11.34 -5.15
C TYR A 62 -13.54 11.52 -6.54
N GLY A 63 -13.17 10.43 -7.22
CA GLY A 63 -12.54 10.49 -8.53
C GLY A 63 -11.23 11.25 -8.51
N LEU A 64 -10.44 11.12 -7.43
CA LEU A 64 -9.11 11.72 -7.34
C LEU A 64 -8.24 11.20 -8.49
N ASN A 65 -7.46 12.09 -9.09
CA ASN A 65 -6.48 11.68 -10.08
C ASN A 65 -5.28 11.01 -9.41
N GLU A 66 -4.43 10.34 -10.19
CA GLU A 66 -3.31 9.56 -9.66
C GLU A 66 -2.37 10.37 -8.77
N LEU A 67 -2.07 11.63 -9.13
CA LEU A 67 -1.19 12.48 -8.31
C LEU A 67 -1.83 12.84 -6.97
N GLU A 68 -3.14 13.11 -6.96
CA GLU A 68 -3.90 13.36 -5.73
C GLU A 68 -3.92 12.13 -4.83
N ILE A 69 -4.14 10.92 -5.40
CA ILE A 69 -4.09 9.65 -4.65
C ILE A 69 -2.70 9.43 -4.04
N LEU A 70 -1.63 9.68 -4.79
CA LEU A 70 -0.26 9.58 -4.27
C LEU A 70 0.01 10.55 -3.12
N GLN A 71 -0.56 11.76 -3.14
CA GLN A 71 -0.45 12.70 -2.03
C GLN A 71 -1.21 12.22 -0.79
N VAL A 72 -2.42 11.65 -0.96
CA VAL A 72 -3.16 11.02 0.16
C VAL A 72 -2.34 9.86 0.74
N GLN A 73 -1.75 9.04 -0.13
CA GLN A 73 -0.90 7.91 0.28
C GLN A 73 0.35 8.37 1.04
N GLU A 74 0.99 9.45 0.62
CA GLU A 74 2.15 10.04 1.31
C GLU A 74 1.77 10.50 2.72
N GLU A 75 0.69 11.28 2.85
CA GLU A 75 0.21 11.77 4.15
C GLU A 75 -0.20 10.64 5.08
N PHE A 76 -0.95 9.67 4.58
CA PHE A 76 -1.36 8.51 5.38
C PHE A 76 -0.17 7.67 5.83
N SER A 77 0.86 7.55 5.00
CA SER A 77 2.04 6.73 5.26
C SER A 77 2.99 7.32 6.32
N ARG A 78 2.67 8.49 6.86
CA ARG A 78 3.32 9.04 8.05
C ARG A 78 2.94 8.31 9.33
N GLY A 79 1.88 7.50 9.28
CA GLY A 79 1.39 6.65 10.35
C GLY A 79 1.99 5.22 10.34
N PRO A 80 1.35 4.28 11.05
CA PRO A 80 1.83 2.91 11.23
C PRO A 80 1.99 2.11 9.94
N GLY A 81 3.11 1.41 9.80
CA GLY A 81 3.51 0.72 8.58
C GLY A 81 2.56 -0.38 8.09
N GLY A 82 1.94 -1.14 9.01
CA GLY A 82 0.97 -2.18 8.65
C GLY A 82 -0.33 -1.59 8.09
N MET A 83 -0.86 -0.56 8.74
CA MET A 83 -2.06 0.15 8.31
C MET A 83 -1.82 0.86 6.96
N ARG A 84 -0.63 1.45 6.77
CA ARG A 84 -0.21 2.02 5.50
C ARG A 84 -0.29 1.00 4.37
N MET A 85 0.15 -0.24 4.60
CA MET A 85 0.08 -1.30 3.61
C MET A 85 -1.36 -1.64 3.22
N HIS A 86 -2.27 -1.71 4.19
CA HIS A 86 -3.69 -1.96 3.94
C HIS A 86 -4.32 -0.87 3.06
N LEU A 87 -4.08 0.40 3.39
CA LEU A 87 -4.68 1.50 2.65
C LEU A 87 -4.03 1.78 1.30
N HIS A 88 -2.71 1.54 1.15
CA HIS A 88 -2.10 1.48 -0.16
C HIS A 88 -2.88 0.53 -1.09
N TYR A 89 -3.17 -0.66 -0.59
CA TYR A 89 -3.89 -1.65 -1.35
C TYR A 89 -5.33 -1.20 -1.65
N ALA A 90 -6.02 -0.65 -0.66
CA ALA A 90 -7.38 -0.15 -0.77
C ALA A 90 -7.54 0.95 -1.84
N MET A 91 -6.54 1.84 -1.95
CA MET A 91 -6.58 2.98 -2.89
C MET A 91 -6.20 2.64 -4.33
N ASP A 92 -5.66 1.45 -4.58
CA ASP A 92 -5.15 1.06 -5.89
C ASP A 92 -5.61 -0.35 -6.29
N LEU A 93 -4.86 -1.39 -5.97
CA LEU A 93 -5.07 -2.75 -6.46
C LEU A 93 -6.47 -3.30 -6.14
N ASN A 94 -7.05 -2.87 -5.03
CA ASN A 94 -8.30 -3.39 -4.51
C ASN A 94 -9.46 -3.32 -5.52
N TRP A 95 -9.59 -2.23 -6.24
CA TRP A 95 -10.71 -1.99 -7.16
C TRP A 95 -10.29 -1.81 -8.62
N ARG A 96 -9.08 -1.27 -8.88
CA ARG A 96 -8.63 -0.87 -10.23
C ARG A 96 -8.60 -2.04 -11.20
N ILE A 97 -8.15 -3.21 -10.78
CA ILE A 97 -8.12 -4.40 -11.64
C ILE A 97 -9.54 -4.76 -12.11
N LEU A 98 -10.51 -4.65 -11.22
CA LEU A 98 -11.90 -4.93 -11.57
C LEU A 98 -12.47 -3.85 -12.50
N ASP A 99 -12.16 -2.60 -12.27
CA ASP A 99 -12.60 -1.49 -13.12
C ASP A 99 -12.04 -1.58 -14.54
N ASP A 100 -10.73 -1.85 -14.66
CA ASP A 100 -10.06 -1.93 -15.96
C ASP A 100 -10.44 -3.18 -16.77
N TYR A 101 -10.67 -4.32 -16.11
CA TYR A 101 -10.74 -5.62 -16.77
C TYR A 101 -12.00 -6.46 -16.44
N GLY A 102 -12.81 -6.05 -15.50
CA GLY A 102 -14.05 -6.73 -15.14
C GLY A 102 -15.11 -6.62 -16.24
N SER A 103 -16.00 -7.62 -16.33
CA SER A 103 -17.20 -7.49 -17.15
C SER A 103 -18.16 -6.44 -16.56
N GLU A 104 -18.96 -5.78 -17.39
CA GLU A 104 -19.92 -4.77 -16.94
C GLU A 104 -20.90 -5.32 -15.87
N GLU A 105 -21.27 -6.60 -15.95
CA GLU A 105 -22.09 -7.26 -14.95
C GLU A 105 -21.38 -7.30 -13.60
N VAL A 106 -20.13 -7.73 -13.58
CA VAL A 106 -19.33 -7.86 -12.34
C VAL A 106 -18.97 -6.51 -11.76
N LYS A 107 -18.64 -5.52 -12.61
CA LYS A 107 -18.43 -4.14 -12.15
C LYS A 107 -19.69 -3.56 -11.49
N ALA A 108 -20.83 -3.65 -12.14
CA ALA A 108 -22.10 -3.15 -11.62
C ALA A 108 -22.46 -3.76 -10.26
N GLU A 109 -22.12 -5.03 -10.05
CA GLU A 109 -22.38 -5.76 -8.81
C GLU A 109 -21.42 -5.41 -7.67
N TYR A 110 -20.11 -5.22 -7.96
CA TYR A 110 -19.08 -5.18 -6.93
C TYR A 110 -18.42 -3.82 -6.76
N MET A 111 -18.29 -2.98 -7.80
CA MET A 111 -17.58 -1.70 -7.69
C MET A 111 -18.17 -0.77 -6.60
N PRO A 112 -19.50 -0.64 -6.43
CA PRO A 112 -20.06 0.19 -5.36
C PRO A 112 -19.73 -0.31 -3.94
N LYS A 113 -19.41 -1.59 -3.79
CA LYS A 113 -19.15 -2.21 -2.47
C LYS A 113 -17.75 -1.93 -1.92
N PHE A 114 -16.83 -1.47 -2.76
CA PHE A 114 -15.49 -1.09 -2.31
C PHE A 114 -15.49 0.14 -1.40
N GLN A 115 -16.40 1.08 -1.61
CA GLN A 115 -16.45 2.36 -0.88
C GLN A 115 -16.58 2.19 0.65
N ASN A 116 -17.23 1.12 1.11
CA ASN A 116 -17.50 0.85 2.53
C ASN A 116 -16.81 -0.42 3.03
N LYS A 117 -15.81 -0.92 2.29
CA LYS A 117 -15.14 -2.20 2.59
C LYS A 117 -16.11 -3.41 2.68
N GLU A 118 -17.25 -3.38 2.01
CA GLU A 118 -18.11 -4.57 1.86
C GLU A 118 -17.46 -5.61 0.94
N VAL A 119 -16.55 -5.17 0.05
CA VAL A 119 -15.64 -6.00 -0.73
C VAL A 119 -14.23 -5.48 -0.54
N PHE A 120 -13.35 -6.38 -0.19
CA PHE A 120 -11.91 -6.18 -0.20
C PHE A 120 -11.25 -7.35 -0.90
N THR A 121 -10.09 -7.12 -1.52
CA THR A 121 -9.43 -8.14 -2.35
C THR A 121 -8.02 -8.44 -1.87
N CYS A 122 -7.47 -9.55 -2.33
CA CYS A 122 -6.03 -9.83 -2.28
C CYS A 122 -5.52 -10.15 -3.69
N PHE A 123 -4.21 -9.98 -3.90
CA PHE A 123 -3.57 -10.23 -5.18
C PHE A 123 -2.73 -11.51 -5.15
N ALA A 124 -3.24 -12.55 -5.79
CA ALA A 124 -2.73 -13.91 -5.71
C ALA A 124 -1.91 -14.28 -6.97
N LEU A 125 -0.68 -13.78 -7.03
CA LEU A 125 0.28 -14.08 -8.10
C LEU A 125 1.31 -15.12 -7.67
N THR A 126 1.97 -14.90 -6.51
CA THR A 126 3.17 -15.62 -6.05
C THR A 126 2.89 -17.07 -5.69
N GLU A 127 3.78 -17.97 -6.10
CA GLU A 127 3.80 -19.39 -5.73
C GLU A 127 5.10 -19.77 -5.03
N ALA A 128 5.14 -20.90 -4.33
CA ALA A 128 6.35 -21.37 -3.64
C ALA A 128 7.54 -21.60 -4.60
N THR A 129 7.27 -21.88 -5.85
CA THR A 129 8.26 -22.12 -6.92
C THR A 129 8.72 -20.86 -7.61
N GLY A 130 8.07 -19.72 -7.40
CA GLY A 130 8.43 -18.44 -8.02
C GLY A 130 7.31 -17.39 -7.93
N GLY A 131 7.69 -16.14 -8.13
CA GLY A 131 6.78 -14.99 -8.03
C GLY A 131 6.73 -14.11 -9.27
N THR A 132 7.32 -14.53 -10.37
CA THR A 132 7.52 -13.67 -11.55
C THR A 132 6.52 -13.87 -12.69
N GLY A 133 5.51 -14.70 -12.50
CA GLY A 133 4.46 -14.97 -13.48
C GLY A 133 4.83 -16.00 -14.57
N ALA A 134 6.11 -16.08 -14.96
CA ALA A 134 6.54 -16.99 -16.03
C ALA A 134 6.49 -18.48 -15.65
N ASP A 135 6.67 -18.78 -14.36
CA ASP A 135 6.83 -20.15 -13.85
C ASP A 135 5.67 -20.55 -12.91
N LEU A 136 4.47 -20.03 -13.16
CA LEU A 136 3.28 -20.39 -12.38
C LEU A 136 2.76 -21.78 -12.74
N HIS A 137 2.28 -22.50 -11.73
CA HIS A 137 1.75 -23.87 -11.82
C HIS A 137 0.27 -23.97 -11.47
N THR A 138 -0.32 -22.96 -10.77
CA THR A 138 -1.78 -22.92 -10.56
C THR A 138 -2.47 -22.87 -11.91
N ILE A 139 -3.34 -23.86 -12.16
CA ILE A 139 -4.07 -24.01 -13.43
C ILE A 139 -5.53 -23.60 -13.28
N ALA A 140 -6.12 -23.10 -14.36
CA ALA A 140 -7.56 -22.87 -14.49
C ALA A 140 -8.04 -23.51 -15.80
N VAL A 141 -8.79 -24.60 -15.69
CA VAL A 141 -9.30 -25.35 -16.83
C VAL A 141 -10.75 -24.93 -17.11
N ARG A 142 -11.03 -24.55 -18.34
CA ARG A 142 -12.39 -24.20 -18.74
C ARG A 142 -13.28 -25.46 -18.82
N ASP A 143 -14.44 -25.39 -18.17
CA ASP A 143 -15.46 -26.44 -18.18
C ASP A 143 -16.85 -25.81 -18.44
N GLY A 144 -17.22 -25.72 -19.71
CA GLY A 144 -18.45 -25.06 -20.16
C GLY A 144 -18.48 -23.57 -19.82
N ASP A 145 -19.41 -23.17 -18.96
CA ASP A 145 -19.58 -21.80 -18.46
C ASP A 145 -18.85 -21.54 -17.14
N SER A 146 -17.89 -22.40 -16.79
CA SER A 146 -17.10 -22.32 -15.56
C SER A 146 -15.61 -22.47 -15.85
N TYR A 147 -14.80 -22.11 -14.84
CA TYR A 147 -13.39 -22.50 -14.72
C TYR A 147 -13.20 -23.33 -13.46
N VAL A 148 -12.33 -24.33 -13.53
CA VAL A 148 -11.93 -25.15 -12.38
C VAL A 148 -10.47 -24.87 -12.07
N LEU A 149 -10.22 -24.27 -10.90
CA LEU A 149 -8.89 -23.89 -10.45
C LEU A 149 -8.30 -24.99 -9.57
N ASN A 150 -7.03 -25.31 -9.81
CA ASN A 150 -6.21 -26.22 -9.00
C ASN A 150 -4.81 -25.65 -8.83
N GLY A 151 -4.29 -25.61 -7.59
CA GLY A 151 -2.96 -25.10 -7.29
C GLY A 151 -2.88 -24.38 -5.96
N GLU A 152 -1.78 -23.66 -5.76
CA GLU A 152 -1.48 -22.98 -4.51
C GLU A 152 -0.83 -21.62 -4.76
N LYS A 153 -1.15 -20.64 -3.90
CA LYS A 153 -0.50 -19.32 -3.86
C LYS A 153 0.07 -19.10 -2.47
N THR A 154 1.19 -18.39 -2.36
CA THR A 154 1.87 -18.13 -1.09
C THR A 154 2.22 -16.66 -0.92
N LEU A 155 2.47 -16.24 0.32
CA LEU A 155 2.81 -14.85 0.68
C LEU A 155 1.75 -13.82 0.26
N ILE A 156 0.48 -14.23 0.28
CA ILE A 156 -0.62 -13.37 -0.13
C ILE A 156 -1.05 -12.50 1.05
N SER A 157 -0.97 -11.20 0.88
CA SER A 157 -1.37 -10.22 1.91
C SER A 157 -2.89 -10.08 1.98
N HIS A 158 -3.40 -9.72 3.16
CA HIS A 158 -4.83 -9.43 3.42
C HIS A 158 -5.78 -10.63 3.34
N THR A 159 -5.26 -11.84 3.38
CA THR A 159 -6.08 -13.07 3.31
C THR A 159 -7.04 -13.25 4.48
N ASP A 160 -6.83 -12.52 5.57
CA ASP A 160 -7.66 -12.52 6.78
C ASP A 160 -8.83 -11.52 6.74
N CYS A 161 -8.90 -10.65 5.73
CA CYS A 161 -9.87 -9.57 5.68
C CYS A 161 -10.46 -9.29 4.30
N CYS A 162 -10.22 -10.17 3.31
CA CYS A 162 -10.74 -10.02 1.96
C CYS A 162 -11.84 -11.04 1.63
N GLU A 163 -12.73 -10.64 0.73
CA GLU A 163 -13.85 -11.46 0.24
C GLU A 163 -13.55 -12.08 -1.13
N PHE A 164 -12.59 -11.49 -1.88
CA PHE A 164 -12.21 -11.96 -3.21
C PHE A 164 -10.69 -11.98 -3.37
N ALA A 165 -10.21 -12.84 -4.25
CA ALA A 165 -8.81 -12.89 -4.68
C ALA A 165 -8.70 -12.62 -6.19
N TYR A 166 -7.79 -11.71 -6.58
CA TYR A 166 -7.32 -11.64 -7.97
C TYR A 166 -6.30 -12.73 -8.20
N VAL A 167 -6.70 -13.81 -8.86
CA VAL A 167 -5.87 -15.00 -9.05
C VAL A 167 -5.30 -15.04 -10.46
N ILE A 168 -3.98 -15.12 -10.58
CA ILE A 168 -3.30 -15.35 -11.86
C ILE A 168 -3.04 -16.85 -11.98
N ALA A 169 -3.59 -17.46 -13.02
CA ALA A 169 -3.50 -18.91 -13.24
C ALA A 169 -3.20 -19.25 -14.71
N VAL A 170 -2.66 -20.44 -14.94
CA VAL A 170 -2.37 -20.97 -16.26
C VAL A 170 -3.66 -21.50 -16.89
N THR A 171 -4.05 -20.95 -18.02
CA THR A 171 -5.17 -21.44 -18.85
C THR A 171 -4.69 -22.14 -20.11
N ASN A 172 -3.52 -21.77 -20.62
CA ASN A 172 -2.97 -22.33 -21.85
C ASN A 172 -1.51 -22.74 -21.65
N PRO A 173 -1.25 -23.96 -21.12
CA PRO A 173 0.11 -24.41 -20.79
C PRO A 173 1.04 -24.56 -22.00
N GLU A 174 0.47 -24.77 -23.19
CA GLU A 174 1.23 -24.97 -24.44
C GLU A 174 1.56 -23.65 -25.15
N SER A 175 1.02 -22.52 -24.70
CA SER A 175 1.23 -21.23 -25.31
C SER A 175 2.54 -20.59 -24.84
N ASP A 176 2.97 -19.56 -25.60
CA ASP A 176 4.09 -18.70 -25.22
C ASP A 176 3.83 -18.05 -23.86
N LYS A 177 4.92 -17.64 -23.17
CA LYS A 177 4.88 -17.08 -21.81
C LYS A 177 3.85 -15.94 -21.62
N ASN A 178 3.63 -15.14 -22.66
CA ASN A 178 2.74 -13.99 -22.60
C ASN A 178 1.27 -14.38 -22.59
N ASP A 179 0.89 -15.39 -23.37
CA ASP A 179 -0.52 -15.80 -23.56
C ASP A 179 -0.91 -17.01 -22.72
N ARG A 180 -0.01 -17.45 -21.84
CA ARG A 180 -0.17 -18.64 -21.00
C ARG A 180 -1.11 -18.40 -19.82
N LEU A 181 -1.15 -17.16 -19.31
CA LEU A 181 -1.77 -16.80 -18.06
C LEU A 181 -3.07 -16.04 -18.26
N SER A 182 -4.04 -16.31 -17.40
CA SER A 182 -5.30 -15.55 -17.29
C SER A 182 -5.48 -15.06 -15.86
N ALA A 183 -6.28 -14.01 -15.70
CA ALA A 183 -6.60 -13.41 -14.41
C ALA A 183 -8.08 -13.66 -14.07
N PHE A 184 -8.35 -13.91 -12.80
CA PHE A 184 -9.69 -14.22 -12.31
C PHE A 184 -10.00 -13.43 -11.04
N PHE A 185 -11.26 -12.99 -10.90
CA PHE A 185 -11.82 -12.42 -9.69
C PHE A 185 -12.53 -13.52 -8.92
N VAL A 186 -11.85 -14.19 -8.00
CA VAL A 186 -12.30 -15.42 -7.35
C VAL A 186 -12.93 -15.15 -5.99
N PRO A 187 -14.23 -15.51 -5.77
CA PRO A 187 -14.83 -15.46 -4.44
C PRO A 187 -14.08 -16.41 -3.49
N MET A 188 -13.73 -15.93 -2.29
CA MET A 188 -12.97 -16.74 -1.33
C MET A 188 -13.85 -17.78 -0.59
N ASP A 189 -15.15 -17.66 -0.70
CA ASP A 189 -16.14 -18.65 -0.24
C ASP A 189 -16.48 -19.73 -1.30
N ALA A 190 -15.83 -19.68 -2.48
CA ALA A 190 -16.06 -20.67 -3.52
C ALA A 190 -15.68 -22.09 -3.03
N PRO A 191 -16.49 -23.12 -3.32
CA PRO A 191 -16.16 -24.49 -2.97
C PRO A 191 -14.78 -24.89 -3.50
N GLY A 192 -13.93 -25.45 -2.64
CA GLY A 192 -12.57 -25.83 -2.98
C GLY A 192 -11.53 -24.71 -2.84
N PHE A 193 -11.90 -23.52 -2.39
CA PHE A 193 -10.99 -22.47 -1.98
C PHE A 193 -10.68 -22.60 -0.48
N GLU A 194 -9.41 -22.62 -0.13
CA GLU A 194 -8.95 -22.70 1.26
C GLU A 194 -7.88 -21.64 1.54
N VAL A 195 -7.97 -20.97 2.69
CA VAL A 195 -6.95 -20.05 3.21
C VAL A 195 -6.18 -20.73 4.34
N ILE A 196 -4.87 -20.80 4.20
CA ILE A 196 -3.96 -21.31 5.23
C ILE A 196 -3.16 -20.11 5.77
N ASN A 197 -3.33 -19.82 7.06
CA ASN A 197 -2.64 -18.69 7.69
C ASN A 197 -1.14 -18.96 7.80
N MET A 198 -0.35 -17.97 7.41
CA MET A 198 1.10 -18.00 7.58
C MET A 198 1.52 -17.48 8.97
N PRO A 199 2.73 -17.82 9.44
CA PRO A 199 3.31 -17.21 10.63
C PRO A 199 3.38 -15.68 10.53
N HIS A 200 3.39 -15.03 11.69
CA HIS A 200 3.47 -13.57 11.77
C HIS A 200 4.75 -13.04 11.09
N MET A 201 4.57 -12.03 10.26
CA MET A 201 5.68 -11.32 9.62
C MET A 201 6.39 -10.40 10.63
N MET A 202 7.66 -10.13 10.43
CA MET A 202 8.43 -9.19 11.25
C MET A 202 7.90 -7.75 11.12
N GLY A 203 7.53 -7.34 9.91
CA GLY A 203 6.92 -6.03 9.62
C GLY A 203 5.48 -6.15 9.13
N CYS A 204 4.88 -5.02 8.75
CA CYS A 204 3.50 -4.94 8.26
C CYS A 204 2.49 -5.61 9.20
N ARG A 205 2.65 -5.41 10.51
CA ARG A 205 1.75 -5.95 11.54
C ARG A 205 0.31 -5.56 11.24
N GLY A 206 -0.60 -6.51 11.42
CA GLY A 206 -2.03 -6.35 11.16
C GLY A 206 -2.46 -6.69 9.73
N ALA A 207 -1.58 -6.61 8.74
CA ALA A 207 -1.87 -7.13 7.40
C ALA A 207 -1.62 -8.63 7.38
N GLY A 208 -2.68 -9.43 7.48
CA GLY A 208 -2.60 -10.89 7.51
C GLY A 208 -1.99 -11.43 6.22
N HIS A 209 -1.14 -12.45 6.36
CA HIS A 209 -0.56 -13.16 5.23
C HIS A 209 -1.01 -14.61 5.24
N GLY A 210 -1.26 -15.16 4.08
CA GLY A 210 -1.71 -16.54 3.93
C GLY A 210 -1.19 -17.21 2.68
N GLU A 211 -1.41 -18.52 2.67
CA GLU A 211 -1.38 -19.35 1.48
C GLU A 211 -2.80 -19.58 1.03
N LEU A 212 -3.02 -19.59 -0.28
CA LEU A 212 -4.31 -19.91 -0.88
C LEU A 212 -4.18 -21.26 -1.57
N LYS A 213 -5.11 -22.14 -1.32
CA LYS A 213 -5.17 -23.46 -1.96
C LYS A 213 -6.47 -23.61 -2.72
N PHE A 214 -6.34 -24.10 -3.94
CA PHE A 214 -7.45 -24.39 -4.84
C PHE A 214 -7.49 -25.91 -5.11
N THR A 215 -8.60 -26.55 -4.77
CA THR A 215 -8.83 -27.97 -5.03
C THR A 215 -10.18 -28.12 -5.73
N ASP A 216 -10.15 -28.34 -7.04
CA ASP A 216 -11.33 -28.35 -7.91
C ASP A 216 -12.24 -27.13 -7.67
N CYS A 217 -11.62 -25.97 -7.40
CA CYS A 217 -12.33 -24.73 -7.10
C CYS A 217 -13.02 -24.21 -8.36
N ARG A 218 -14.37 -24.34 -8.38
CA ARG A 218 -15.21 -24.00 -9.51
C ARG A 218 -15.76 -22.59 -9.39
N ILE A 219 -15.50 -21.75 -10.41
CA ILE A 219 -16.01 -20.40 -10.51
C ILE A 219 -16.74 -20.19 -11.84
N ASP A 220 -17.69 -19.26 -11.87
CA ASP A 220 -18.39 -18.86 -13.09
C ASP A 220 -17.43 -18.12 -14.04
N LYS A 221 -17.63 -18.32 -15.36
CA LYS A 221 -16.83 -17.64 -16.41
C LYS A 221 -16.92 -16.12 -16.35
N LYS A 222 -17.98 -15.55 -15.77
CA LYS A 222 -18.13 -14.09 -15.60
C LYS A 222 -17.00 -13.45 -14.79
N TYR A 223 -16.32 -14.25 -13.96
CA TYR A 223 -15.20 -13.82 -13.15
C TYR A 223 -13.84 -13.83 -13.86
N LEU A 224 -13.78 -14.20 -15.15
CA LEU A 224 -12.58 -13.97 -15.97
C LEU A 224 -12.39 -12.47 -16.17
N LEU A 225 -11.20 -11.98 -15.90
CA LEU A 225 -10.82 -10.59 -16.09
C LEU A 225 -10.19 -10.43 -17.48
N GLY A 226 -10.69 -9.49 -18.27
CA GLY A 226 -10.27 -9.31 -19.65
C GLY A 226 -10.56 -10.54 -20.52
N LYS A 227 -9.52 -11.12 -21.10
CA LYS A 227 -9.59 -12.34 -21.94
C LYS A 227 -8.60 -13.40 -21.47
N GLU A 228 -8.84 -14.66 -21.84
CA GLU A 228 -7.82 -15.70 -21.69
C GLU A 228 -6.50 -15.25 -22.34
N GLY A 229 -5.38 -15.51 -21.67
CA GLY A 229 -4.06 -15.11 -22.12
C GLY A 229 -3.59 -13.71 -21.67
N GLN A 230 -4.46 -12.86 -21.09
CA GLN A 230 -4.09 -11.52 -20.65
C GLN A 230 -3.59 -11.43 -19.20
N GLY A 231 -3.48 -12.55 -18.48
CA GLY A 231 -3.16 -12.53 -17.05
C GLY A 231 -1.82 -11.88 -16.72
N LEU A 232 -0.79 -12.06 -17.53
CA LEU A 232 0.51 -11.41 -17.32
C LEU A 232 0.43 -9.90 -17.58
N GLU A 233 -0.25 -9.47 -18.62
CA GLU A 233 -0.47 -8.06 -18.94
C GLU A 233 -1.20 -7.35 -17.79
N ILE A 234 -2.31 -7.93 -17.32
CA ILE A 234 -3.10 -7.42 -16.19
C ILE A 234 -2.23 -7.32 -14.94
N ALA A 235 -1.48 -8.35 -14.59
CA ALA A 235 -0.60 -8.35 -13.44
C ALA A 235 0.48 -7.27 -13.53
N MET A 236 1.14 -7.12 -14.66
CA MET A 236 2.22 -6.16 -14.85
C MET A 236 1.71 -4.71 -14.89
N HIS A 237 0.54 -4.46 -15.49
CA HIS A 237 -0.11 -3.16 -15.46
C HIS A 237 -0.41 -2.73 -14.03
N SER A 238 -1.11 -3.57 -13.28
CA SER A 238 -1.49 -3.32 -11.88
C SER A 238 -0.28 -3.09 -10.98
N LEU A 239 0.76 -3.93 -11.09
CA LEU A 239 1.98 -3.77 -10.31
C LEU A 239 2.77 -2.50 -10.68
N SER A 240 2.64 -1.99 -11.91
CA SER A 240 3.32 -0.76 -12.32
C SER A 240 2.76 0.46 -11.62
N VAL A 241 1.45 0.56 -11.49
CA VAL A 241 0.78 1.63 -10.73
C VAL A 241 1.12 1.50 -9.24
N SER A 242 0.99 0.29 -8.69
CA SER A 242 1.29 -0.01 -7.28
C SER A 242 2.72 0.39 -6.86
N ARG A 243 3.70 0.31 -7.74
CA ARG A 243 5.08 0.78 -7.45
C ARG A 243 5.15 2.28 -7.16
N ALA A 244 4.34 3.12 -7.83
CA ALA A 244 4.26 4.55 -7.54
C ALA A 244 3.69 4.80 -6.14
N HIS A 245 2.64 4.07 -5.76
CA HIS A 245 2.05 4.12 -4.42
C HIS A 245 3.05 3.70 -3.33
N ILE A 246 3.84 2.64 -3.57
CA ILE A 246 4.90 2.22 -2.65
C ILE A 246 5.96 3.34 -2.49
N ALA A 247 6.33 4.01 -3.59
CA ALA A 247 7.29 5.11 -3.53
C ALA A 247 6.76 6.29 -2.69
N ALA A 248 5.51 6.71 -2.90
CA ALA A 248 4.86 7.75 -2.09
C ALA A 248 4.77 7.34 -0.62
N SER A 249 4.43 6.08 -0.34
CA SER A 249 4.41 5.55 1.01
C SER A 249 5.76 5.63 1.71
N ASN A 250 6.83 5.26 1.02
CA ASN A 250 8.18 5.32 1.58
C ASN A 250 8.60 6.76 1.87
N LEU A 251 8.16 7.72 1.04
CA LEU A 251 8.44 9.13 1.26
C LEU A 251 7.77 9.65 2.54
N GLY A 252 6.47 9.37 2.73
CA GLY A 252 5.74 9.76 3.94
C GLY A 252 6.36 9.17 5.22
N MET A 253 6.70 7.87 5.21
CA MET A 253 7.40 7.23 6.33
C MET A 253 8.77 7.85 6.60
N ALA A 254 9.56 8.11 5.56
CA ALA A 254 10.89 8.70 5.71
C ALA A 254 10.83 10.12 6.30
N GLN A 255 9.89 10.94 5.85
CA GLN A 255 9.66 12.26 6.42
C GLN A 255 9.29 12.20 7.90
N ARG A 256 8.35 11.33 8.27
CA ARG A 256 7.94 11.16 9.67
C ARG A 256 9.09 10.69 10.55
N MET A 257 9.84 9.67 10.10
CA MET A 257 11.01 9.18 10.84
C MET A 257 12.06 10.27 11.04
N LEU A 258 12.31 11.10 10.03
CA LEU A 258 13.25 12.22 10.14
C LEU A 258 12.75 13.24 11.16
N GLU A 259 11.48 13.65 11.11
CA GLU A 259 10.88 14.61 12.04
C GLU A 259 10.97 14.13 13.48
N LEU A 260 10.56 12.86 13.74
CA LEU A 260 10.64 12.26 15.07
C LEU A 260 12.08 12.16 15.57
N SER A 261 13.02 11.79 14.71
CA SER A 261 14.44 11.72 15.06
C SER A 261 15.02 13.08 15.41
N LEU A 262 14.66 14.14 14.68
CA LEU A 262 15.08 15.50 14.96
C LEU A 262 14.47 16.01 16.27
N GLN A 263 13.20 15.69 16.53
CA GLN A 263 12.52 16.05 17.77
C GLN A 263 13.19 15.35 18.98
N ASP A 264 13.40 14.04 18.91
CA ASP A 264 14.10 13.30 19.99
C ASP A 264 15.51 13.85 20.23
N ALA A 265 16.26 14.14 19.16
CA ALA A 265 17.58 14.69 19.26
C ALA A 265 17.61 16.09 19.91
N ALA A 266 16.55 16.90 19.70
CA ALA A 266 16.42 18.22 20.31
C ALA A 266 16.04 18.14 21.78
N ASP A 267 15.14 17.21 22.15
CA ASP A 267 14.58 17.11 23.51
C ASP A 267 15.44 16.24 24.44
N ARG A 268 16.10 15.23 23.89
CA ARG A 268 16.91 14.29 24.68
C ARG A 268 18.11 14.97 25.30
N VAL A 269 18.19 14.95 26.64
CA VAL A 269 19.30 15.46 27.41
C VAL A 269 20.25 14.34 27.80
N THR A 270 21.54 14.44 27.39
CA THR A 270 22.61 13.55 27.82
C THR A 270 23.78 14.37 28.34
N PHE A 271 24.37 13.95 29.46
CA PHE A 271 25.48 14.67 30.10
C PHE A 271 25.16 16.15 30.36
N GLY A 272 23.91 16.46 30.73
CA GLY A 272 23.45 17.81 31.05
C GLY A 272 23.27 18.77 29.86
N LYS A 273 23.26 18.24 28.62
CA LYS A 273 23.05 19.05 27.40
C LYS A 273 22.11 18.32 26.43
N PRO A 274 21.28 19.05 25.63
CA PRO A 274 20.53 18.44 24.53
C PRO A 274 21.47 17.66 23.60
N TRP A 275 21.06 16.46 23.21
CA TRP A 275 21.89 15.56 22.42
C TRP A 275 22.30 16.16 21.08
N LEU A 276 21.37 16.83 20.38
CA LEU A 276 21.63 17.52 19.13
C LEU A 276 22.77 18.53 19.27
N LYS A 277 22.78 19.32 20.35
CA LYS A 277 23.85 20.29 20.61
C LYS A 277 25.19 19.62 20.90
N ALA A 278 25.17 18.47 21.61
CA ALA A 278 26.37 17.69 21.87
C ALA A 278 26.92 17.02 20.61
N PHE A 279 26.03 16.59 19.70
CA PHE A 279 26.39 16.00 18.41
C PHE A 279 26.97 17.04 17.45
N LEU A 280 26.35 18.22 17.33
CA LEU A 280 26.85 19.32 16.49
C LEU A 280 28.22 19.78 16.94
N LEU A 281 28.47 19.89 18.27
CA LEU A 281 29.79 20.21 18.81
C LEU A 281 30.87 19.15 18.51
N ARG A 282 30.48 17.89 18.23
CA ARG A 282 31.44 16.85 17.83
C ARG A 282 31.75 16.87 16.33
N LEU A 283 30.87 17.44 15.50
CA LEU A 283 31.15 17.61 14.06
C LEU A 283 32.22 18.66 13.80
N ASP A 284 32.44 19.61 14.74
CA ASP A 284 33.54 20.58 14.69
C ASP A 284 34.92 19.97 15.11
N ALA A 285 34.93 18.72 15.59
CA ALA A 285 36.18 18.02 15.90
C ALA A 285 36.83 17.48 14.60
N PRO A 286 38.14 17.63 14.39
CA PRO A 286 38.81 17.36 13.11
C PRO A 286 38.86 15.86 12.69
N LEU A 287 38.16 15.00 13.38
CA LEU A 287 38.25 13.52 13.21
C LEU A 287 37.14 12.86 12.38
N VAL A 288 36.14 13.58 11.85
CA VAL A 288 35.14 13.00 10.98
C VAL A 288 35.08 13.78 9.67
N ARG A 289 36.00 13.47 8.76
CA ARG A 289 35.75 13.70 7.33
C ARG A 289 34.73 12.66 6.86
N ILE A 290 33.45 12.96 6.98
CA ILE A 290 32.46 12.27 6.16
C ILE A 290 32.75 12.67 4.72
N PRO A 291 33.00 11.72 3.79
CA PRO A 291 33.11 12.08 2.38
C PRO A 291 31.88 12.92 2.03
N LYS A 292 32.06 13.98 1.23
CA LYS A 292 30.96 14.79 0.71
C LYS A 292 29.93 13.85 0.06
N VAL A 293 28.95 13.42 0.79
CA VAL A 293 27.71 12.94 0.24
C VAL A 293 26.98 14.24 -0.11
N ASP A 294 26.98 14.58 -1.39
CA ASP A 294 26.08 15.58 -1.96
C ASP A 294 24.64 15.05 -1.82
N ILE A 295 24.14 15.02 -0.60
CA ILE A 295 22.72 14.89 -0.34
C ILE A 295 22.18 16.27 -0.72
N GLN A 296 21.50 16.34 -1.85
CA GLN A 296 20.65 17.48 -2.15
C GLN A 296 19.52 17.51 -1.13
N PHE A 297 19.80 18.10 0.03
CA PHE A 297 18.85 18.39 1.10
C PHE A 297 17.69 19.29 0.66
N THR A 298 17.73 19.81 -0.53
CA THR A 298 16.80 20.82 -1.06
C THR A 298 15.38 20.31 -1.26
N ALA A 299 15.17 19.02 -1.42
CA ALA A 299 13.83 18.46 -1.68
C ALA A 299 13.02 18.12 -0.42
N VAL A 300 13.69 17.86 0.70
CA VAL A 300 13.04 17.40 1.95
C VAL A 300 12.57 18.57 2.84
N ILE A 301 13.03 19.81 2.59
CA ILE A 301 12.92 20.91 3.55
C ILE A 301 11.81 21.91 3.20
N HIS A 302 11.12 21.79 2.08
CA HIS A 302 10.11 22.79 1.67
C HIS A 302 8.84 22.83 2.53
N GLY A 303 8.65 21.91 3.49
CA GLY A 303 7.46 21.86 4.35
C GLY A 303 7.61 22.42 5.77
N ASN A 304 8.83 22.51 6.34
CA ASN A 304 8.98 22.86 7.76
C ASN A 304 9.88 24.09 8.01
N LEU A 305 9.42 25.25 7.55
CA LEU A 305 10.09 26.54 7.71
C LEU A 305 10.43 26.93 9.17
N PRO A 306 9.61 26.59 10.21
CA PRO A 306 9.94 26.85 11.61
C PRO A 306 11.15 26.05 12.10
N LEU A 307 11.28 24.79 11.74
CA LEU A 307 12.41 23.92 12.15
C LEU A 307 13.71 24.38 11.47
N LEU A 308 13.65 24.77 10.21
CA LEU A 308 14.78 25.40 9.50
C LEU A 308 15.24 26.69 10.15
N LYS A 309 14.31 27.53 10.60
CA LYS A 309 14.67 28.77 11.31
C LYS A 309 15.33 28.52 12.65
N ALA A 310 14.95 27.42 13.34
CA ALA A 310 15.56 27.00 14.59
C ALA A 310 16.96 26.38 14.39
N LEU A 311 17.18 25.65 13.29
CA LEU A 311 18.44 25.01 12.95
C LEU A 311 19.42 25.93 12.20
N ALA A 312 18.92 26.95 11.49
CA ALA A 312 19.72 27.88 10.69
C ALA A 312 20.88 28.56 11.43
N PRO A 313 20.74 28.99 12.70
CA PRO A 313 21.86 29.55 13.44
C PRO A 313 22.97 28.53 13.74
N ALA A 314 22.59 27.26 14.03
CA ALA A 314 23.54 26.20 14.31
C ALA A 314 24.27 25.74 13.03
N VAL A 315 23.55 25.66 11.91
CA VAL A 315 24.11 25.29 10.60
C VAL A 315 24.99 26.43 10.03
N ARG A 316 24.64 27.70 10.21
CA ARG A 316 25.46 28.84 9.80
C ARG A 316 26.77 28.97 10.57
N SER A 317 26.82 28.47 11.80
CA SER A 317 28.07 28.44 12.58
C SER A 317 29.04 27.35 12.10
N LEU A 318 28.54 26.35 11.35
CA LEU A 318 29.31 25.20 10.91
C LEU A 318 29.85 25.29 9.49
N SER A 319 29.32 26.20 8.68
CA SER A 319 29.78 26.41 7.31
C SER A 319 29.88 27.90 7.05
N GLY A 320 31.08 28.40 6.94
CA GLY A 320 31.31 29.81 6.62
C GLY A 320 30.69 30.27 5.29
N GLU A 321 30.07 29.40 4.51
CA GLU A 321 29.35 29.71 3.27
C GLU A 321 28.36 28.58 2.95
N ILE A 322 27.06 28.78 3.20
CA ILE A 322 25.99 28.08 2.50
C ILE A 322 25.22 29.14 1.74
N PHE A 323 25.35 29.12 0.42
CA PHE A 323 24.46 29.85 -0.48
C PHE A 323 23.06 29.24 -0.43
N LEU A 324 22.08 30.09 -0.14
CA LEU A 324 20.65 29.84 -0.36
C LEU A 324 20.34 29.98 -1.84
#